data_7d7cf47020f9bd53f690c4d3928182f5
#
_entry.id   7d7cf47020f9bd53f690c4d3928182f5
#
_cell.length_a   1.000
_cell.length_b   1.000
_cell.length_c   1.000
_cell.angle_alpha   90.00
_cell.angle_beta   90.00
_cell.angle_gamma   90.00
#
_symmetry.space_group_name_H-M   'P 1'
#
loop_
_entity.id
_entity.type
_entity.pdbx_description
1 polymer ?
#
loop_
_entity_poly.entity_id
_entity_poly.type
_entity_poly.pdbx_seq_one_letter_code
_entity_poly.pdbx_strand_id
1 'polypeptide(L)'
;GGGGGGVSGVRGRGGTGARGSVRARTQDAGVSGTSGPVTVETGTSSDGASGAVRVATGDARGGSGGAISVMVGAGDTGAGGALTLSAGLTTAANATGGALEMTAGTATSALGGMGGFLSMSAGYGAESGGAVEVSGGAGGAGDSGGVVVRSPDAGTSGVSGALSLASGASTAGRSGSVQVSTGAASGGGGGDVSVRVGAGDTGAGGAVTVSAGAPSAACEAGGLVSVSGGAGASSEGGRGGVVTVSGGSALGESGCVLTEYNCSGVVVPSSVYEAVKRGCTRDCSFYGADTRAFMCGVLPVSAEEHALVMAGCTQYCLGGAVEMLGGSSASGVGGA
;
A
#
# COMPACT_ATOMS: atom_id res chain seq x y z
N GLY A 1 -12.25 36.20 49.12
CA GLY A 1 -13.64 35.78 49.04
C GLY A 1 -13.84 34.91 47.80
N GLY A 2 -13.92 33.60 47.98
CA GLY A 2 -14.13 32.66 46.91
C GLY A 2 -15.60 32.70 46.47
N GLY A 3 -15.85 33.18 45.25
CA GLY A 3 -17.13 33.04 44.60
C GLY A 3 -17.24 31.70 43.89
N GLY A 4 -17.93 30.73 44.53
CA GLY A 4 -18.29 29.45 43.87
C GLY A 4 -19.30 29.69 42.77
N GLY A 5 -18.89 29.55 41.50
CA GLY A 5 -19.78 29.58 40.37
C GLY A 5 -20.55 28.25 40.23
N GLY A 6 -21.82 28.25 40.64
CA GLY A 6 -22.68 27.07 40.47
C GLY A 6 -23.14 26.96 39.02
N VAL A 7 -22.94 25.80 38.40
CA VAL A 7 -23.54 25.49 37.10
C VAL A 7 -24.99 25.04 37.32
N SER A 8 -25.96 25.92 36.98
CA SER A 8 -27.39 25.55 37.02
C SER A 8 -27.81 24.95 35.66
N GLY A 9 -28.18 23.66 35.68
CA GLY A 9 -28.74 22.98 34.52
C GLY A 9 -30.12 23.51 34.14
N VAL A 10 -30.30 24.12 32.97
CA VAL A 10 -31.60 24.54 32.47
C VAL A 10 -32.28 23.34 31.78
N ARG A 11 -33.34 22.82 32.38
CA ARG A 11 -34.25 21.86 31.72
C ARG A 11 -35.35 22.65 30.98
N GLY A 12 -35.25 22.70 29.67
CA GLY A 12 -36.34 23.22 28.84
C GLY A 12 -37.42 22.15 28.60
N ARG A 13 -38.71 22.47 28.87
CA ARG A 13 -39.88 21.64 28.47
C ARG A 13 -40.20 21.73 27.01
N GLY A 14 -40.75 20.64 26.43
CA GLY A 14 -41.08 20.47 25.04
C GLY A 14 -42.05 21.49 24.45
N GLY A 15 -41.69 22.06 23.32
CA GLY A 15 -42.46 22.94 22.44
C GLY A 15 -41.72 23.04 21.10
N THR A 16 -42.42 23.40 20.04
CA THR A 16 -41.82 23.67 18.72
C THR A 16 -40.96 24.94 18.78
N GLY A 17 -39.64 24.82 18.69
CA GLY A 17 -38.74 26.00 18.68
C GLY A 17 -37.30 25.63 19.10
N ALA A 18 -36.36 26.54 18.77
CA ALA A 18 -34.97 26.43 19.19
C ALA A 18 -34.86 26.57 20.73
N ARG A 19 -34.00 25.76 21.36
CA ARG A 19 -33.87 25.68 22.82
C ARG A 19 -32.61 26.40 23.27
N GLY A 20 -32.61 26.80 24.57
CA GLY A 20 -31.57 27.61 25.18
C GLY A 20 -30.17 26.98 25.08
N SER A 21 -29.16 27.84 25.04
CA SER A 21 -27.74 27.44 25.10
C SER A 21 -27.21 27.47 26.53
N VAL A 22 -26.31 26.53 26.83
CA VAL A 22 -25.44 26.63 28.03
C VAL A 22 -24.06 27.08 27.59
N ARG A 23 -23.52 28.13 28.22
CA ARG A 23 -22.21 28.66 27.91
C ARG A 23 -21.36 28.77 29.18
N ALA A 24 -20.24 28.09 29.22
CA ALA A 24 -19.22 28.24 30.24
C ALA A 24 -17.99 28.92 29.61
N ARG A 25 -17.57 30.05 30.16
CA ARG A 25 -16.36 30.75 29.69
C ARG A 25 -15.72 31.54 30.84
N THR A 26 -14.44 31.70 30.77
CA THR A 26 -13.70 32.66 31.62
C THR A 26 -13.79 34.06 31.03
N GLN A 27 -13.53 35.06 31.85
CA GLN A 27 -13.50 36.45 31.38
C GLN A 27 -12.30 36.67 30.45
N ASP A 28 -12.46 37.65 29.54
CA ASP A 28 -11.39 38.08 28.68
C ASP A 28 -10.28 38.75 29.53
N ALA A 29 -9.03 38.45 29.25
CA ALA A 29 -7.92 39.21 29.83
C ALA A 29 -7.93 40.62 29.28
N GLY A 30 -7.51 41.60 30.09
CA GLY A 30 -7.39 42.97 29.63
C GLY A 30 -6.27 43.17 28.61
N VAL A 31 -5.79 44.43 28.48
CA VAL A 31 -4.77 44.83 27.47
C VAL A 31 -3.44 44.04 27.62
N SER A 32 -3.16 43.47 28.79
CA SER A 32 -2.02 42.55 29.05
C SER A 32 -2.44 41.54 30.10
N GLY A 33 -2.19 40.27 29.83
CA GLY A 33 -2.49 39.16 30.71
C GLY A 33 -2.99 37.90 29.98
N THR A 34 -3.23 36.84 30.73
CA THR A 34 -3.79 35.60 30.22
C THR A 34 -5.20 35.38 30.81
N SER A 35 -6.14 34.87 30.01
CA SER A 35 -7.45 34.45 30.48
C SER A 35 -7.32 33.20 31.39
N GLY A 36 -8.28 33.03 32.32
CA GLY A 36 -8.26 31.88 33.23
C GLY A 36 -8.58 30.55 32.54
N PRO A 37 -8.20 29.41 33.14
CA PRO A 37 -8.54 28.09 32.60
C PRO A 37 -10.01 27.74 32.86
N VAL A 38 -10.58 26.86 32.02
CA VAL A 38 -11.80 26.10 32.29
C VAL A 38 -11.41 24.64 32.52
N THR A 39 -11.71 24.07 33.70
CA THR A 39 -11.39 22.70 34.05
C THR A 39 -12.66 21.88 34.19
N VAL A 40 -12.74 20.73 33.53
CA VAL A 40 -13.82 19.73 33.71
C VAL A 40 -13.18 18.39 34.03
N GLU A 41 -13.33 17.94 35.28
CA GLU A 41 -12.69 16.74 35.77
C GLU A 41 -13.60 15.98 36.77
N THR A 42 -13.36 14.70 36.93
CA THR A 42 -14.00 13.91 37.99
C THR A 42 -13.06 13.83 39.19
N GLY A 43 -13.64 13.59 40.41
CA GLY A 43 -12.86 13.42 41.60
C GLY A 43 -12.01 12.15 41.58
N THR A 44 -10.98 12.15 42.42
CA THR A 44 -10.13 10.96 42.68
C THR A 44 -10.86 9.94 43.55
N SER A 45 -10.56 8.65 43.38
CA SER A 45 -10.99 7.57 44.24
C SER A 45 -9.77 6.95 44.94
N SER A 46 -9.86 6.72 46.25
CA SER A 46 -8.82 6.04 47.01
C SER A 46 -8.94 4.52 46.96
N ASP A 47 -10.16 4.02 46.69
CA ASP A 47 -10.46 2.59 46.60
C ASP A 47 -11.60 2.41 45.60
N GLY A 48 -11.31 1.87 44.45
CA GLY A 48 -12.23 1.70 43.33
C GLY A 48 -11.96 2.64 42.15
N ALA A 49 -12.87 2.69 41.17
CA ALA A 49 -12.73 3.50 39.96
C ALA A 49 -13.16 4.97 40.21
N SER A 50 -12.52 5.90 39.51
CA SER A 50 -12.98 7.29 39.40
C SER A 50 -14.19 7.40 38.45
N GLY A 51 -14.90 8.55 38.48
CA GLY A 51 -16.05 8.83 37.63
C GLY A 51 -15.65 8.98 36.14
N ALA A 52 -16.63 8.94 35.27
CA ALA A 52 -16.45 9.18 33.83
C ALA A 52 -16.87 10.60 33.41
N VAL A 53 -16.16 11.20 32.47
CA VAL A 53 -16.61 12.39 31.74
C VAL A 53 -17.16 11.98 30.41
N ARG A 54 -18.40 12.41 30.07
CA ARG A 54 -19.03 12.13 28.77
C ARG A 54 -19.41 13.45 28.08
N VAL A 55 -18.95 13.63 26.86
CA VAL A 55 -19.37 14.72 25.96
C VAL A 55 -20.06 14.08 24.74
N ALA A 56 -21.33 14.35 24.55
CA ALA A 56 -22.13 13.75 23.48
C ALA A 56 -23.23 14.70 23.02
N THR A 57 -23.56 14.65 21.73
CA THR A 57 -24.79 15.25 21.20
C THR A 57 -25.95 14.25 21.32
N GLY A 58 -27.18 14.75 21.35
CA GLY A 58 -28.39 13.92 21.37
C GLY A 58 -28.75 13.40 19.99
N ASP A 59 -29.55 12.32 19.97
CA ASP A 59 -30.11 11.77 18.75
C ASP A 59 -31.13 12.74 18.11
N ALA A 60 -31.16 12.78 16.79
CA ALA A 60 -32.17 13.49 16.01
C ALA A 60 -33.13 12.50 15.31
N ARG A 61 -34.41 12.84 15.32
CA ARG A 61 -35.44 12.13 14.54
C ARG A 61 -35.94 13.06 13.44
N GLY A 62 -35.81 12.64 12.18
CA GLY A 62 -36.20 13.43 11.01
C GLY A 62 -35.18 14.53 10.63
N GLY A 63 -33.94 14.46 11.15
CA GLY A 63 -32.87 15.41 10.85
C GLY A 63 -31.50 14.84 11.23
N SER A 64 -30.45 15.63 11.06
CA SER A 64 -29.08 15.26 11.38
C SER A 64 -28.78 15.44 12.87
N GLY A 65 -27.91 14.60 13.44
CA GLY A 65 -27.33 14.81 14.77
C GLY A 65 -26.46 16.07 14.81
N GLY A 66 -26.30 16.66 16.00
CA GLY A 66 -25.43 17.82 16.22
C GLY A 66 -23.95 17.45 16.10
N ALA A 67 -23.11 18.44 15.80
CA ALA A 67 -21.65 18.28 15.77
C ALA A 67 -21.03 18.56 17.13
N ILE A 68 -19.90 17.90 17.44
CA ILE A 68 -18.95 18.25 18.50
C ILE A 68 -17.72 18.84 17.82
N SER A 69 -17.29 20.03 18.25
CA SER A 69 -16.09 20.70 17.74
C SER A 69 -15.13 20.98 18.90
N VAL A 70 -13.90 20.50 18.79
CA VAL A 70 -12.81 20.79 19.73
C VAL A 70 -11.71 21.51 18.96
N MET A 71 -11.41 22.75 19.33
CA MET A 71 -10.45 23.61 18.63
C MET A 71 -9.55 24.34 19.61
N VAL A 72 -8.32 24.52 19.25
CA VAL A 72 -7.38 25.43 19.93
C VAL A 72 -7.39 26.75 19.19
N GLY A 73 -7.44 27.86 19.95
CA GLY A 73 -7.46 29.22 19.40
C GLY A 73 -6.16 29.57 18.68
N ALA A 74 -6.24 30.46 17.69
CA ALA A 74 -5.05 30.98 17.02
C ALA A 74 -4.31 31.99 17.90
N GLY A 75 -2.98 32.01 17.79
CA GLY A 75 -2.10 33.07 18.31
C GLY A 75 -1.42 33.79 17.16
N ASP A 76 -1.02 35.04 17.37
CA ASP A 76 -0.28 35.89 16.44
C ASP A 76 1.23 35.99 16.77
N THR A 77 1.63 35.52 17.95
CA THR A 77 3.01 35.49 18.43
C THR A 77 3.33 34.21 19.15
N GLY A 78 4.51 33.65 18.93
CA GLY A 78 4.98 32.39 19.53
C GLY A 78 4.39 31.16 18.88
N ALA A 79 4.58 29.98 19.52
CA ALA A 79 4.05 28.73 19.03
C ALA A 79 2.54 28.62 19.30
N GLY A 80 1.80 27.97 18.41
CA GLY A 80 0.40 27.64 18.61
C GLY A 80 0.19 26.69 19.79
N GLY A 81 -0.99 26.76 20.41
CA GLY A 81 -1.36 25.83 21.49
C GLY A 81 -1.53 24.39 20.98
N ALA A 82 -1.25 23.40 21.84
CA ALA A 82 -1.41 21.99 21.51
C ALA A 82 -2.79 21.45 21.92
N LEU A 83 -3.32 20.51 21.13
CA LEU A 83 -4.41 19.59 21.53
C LEU A 83 -3.80 18.23 21.83
N THR A 84 -3.92 17.75 23.07
CA THR A 84 -3.39 16.45 23.50
C THR A 84 -4.53 15.52 23.89
N LEU A 85 -4.55 14.32 23.31
CA LEU A 85 -5.46 13.22 23.65
C LEU A 85 -4.62 12.02 24.09
N SER A 86 -4.80 11.56 25.32
CA SER A 86 -4.09 10.38 25.86
C SER A 86 -5.03 9.47 26.60
N ALA A 87 -4.88 8.17 26.41
CA ALA A 87 -5.58 7.16 27.19
C ALA A 87 -4.89 6.92 28.54
N GLY A 88 -5.59 6.29 29.46
CA GLY A 88 -5.11 6.04 30.82
C GLY A 88 -3.94 5.05 30.85
N LEU A 89 -2.95 5.37 31.68
CA LEU A 89 -1.85 4.47 31.99
C LEU A 89 -2.28 3.50 33.13
N THR A 90 -1.74 2.31 33.20
CA THR A 90 -1.85 1.39 34.34
C THR A 90 -0.48 0.98 34.82
N THR A 91 -0.35 0.82 36.16
CA THR A 91 0.83 0.24 36.83
C THR A 91 0.55 -1.17 37.37
N ALA A 92 -0.68 -1.68 37.19
CA ALA A 92 -1.05 -3.00 37.65
C ALA A 92 -0.37 -4.11 36.84
N ALA A 93 0.11 -5.14 37.52
CA ALA A 93 0.70 -6.31 36.84
C ALA A 93 -0.35 -7.01 35.95
N ASN A 94 0.07 -7.44 34.79
CA ASN A 94 -0.76 -8.14 33.79
C ASN A 94 -2.00 -7.36 33.31
N ALA A 95 -2.03 -6.04 33.49
CA ALA A 95 -3.10 -5.19 32.98
C ALA A 95 -2.72 -4.43 31.73
N THR A 96 -3.72 -4.11 30.90
CA THR A 96 -3.56 -3.36 29.66
C THR A 96 -3.89 -1.88 29.88
N GLY A 97 -3.10 -0.97 29.37
CA GLY A 97 -3.40 0.46 29.35
C GLY A 97 -4.68 0.76 28.57
N GLY A 98 -5.26 1.96 28.79
CA GLY A 98 -6.47 2.38 28.10
C GLY A 98 -6.27 2.50 26.59
N ALA A 99 -7.32 2.25 25.79
CA ALA A 99 -7.33 2.45 24.34
C ALA A 99 -7.75 3.88 23.96
N LEU A 100 -7.19 4.41 22.89
CA LEU A 100 -7.69 5.59 22.18
C LEU A 100 -8.30 5.15 20.85
N GLU A 101 -9.62 5.30 20.69
CA GLU A 101 -10.35 4.88 19.50
C GLU A 101 -10.90 6.09 18.73
N MET A 102 -10.65 6.15 17.43
CA MET A 102 -11.22 7.15 16.53
C MET A 102 -11.92 6.44 15.37
N THR A 103 -13.24 6.61 15.28
CA THR A 103 -14.07 5.95 14.27
C THR A 103 -14.96 6.98 13.58
N ALA A 104 -14.98 6.96 12.25
CA ALA A 104 -15.94 7.74 11.47
C ALA A 104 -17.34 7.13 11.51
N GLY A 105 -18.36 7.95 11.24
CA GLY A 105 -19.76 7.52 11.28
C GLY A 105 -20.08 6.46 10.22
N THR A 106 -20.96 5.53 10.58
CA THR A 106 -21.45 4.48 9.68
C THR A 106 -22.81 4.86 9.09
N ALA A 107 -23.07 4.49 7.84
CA ALA A 107 -24.38 4.56 7.21
C ALA A 107 -24.97 3.14 7.11
N THR A 108 -26.12 2.91 7.75
CA THR A 108 -26.74 1.57 7.86
C THR A 108 -28.04 1.44 7.07
N SER A 109 -28.42 2.42 6.23
CA SER A 109 -29.65 2.37 5.44
C SER A 109 -29.59 1.26 4.38
N ALA A 110 -30.61 0.43 4.32
CA ALA A 110 -30.78 -0.59 3.28
C ALA A 110 -30.97 0.01 1.87
N LEU A 111 -31.34 1.30 1.78
CA LEU A 111 -31.54 2.02 0.51
C LEU A 111 -30.25 2.68 -0.02
N GLY A 112 -29.12 2.41 0.59
CA GLY A 112 -27.82 3.00 0.27
C GLY A 112 -27.38 4.02 1.30
N GLY A 113 -26.10 4.38 1.24
CA GLY A 113 -25.47 5.36 2.13
C GLY A 113 -23.96 5.18 2.06
N MET A 114 -23.23 6.25 2.33
CA MET A 114 -21.77 6.24 2.39
C MET A 114 -21.33 6.49 3.83
N GLY A 115 -20.34 5.71 4.29
CA GLY A 115 -19.67 5.96 5.58
C GLY A 115 -18.91 7.28 5.58
N GLY A 116 -18.76 7.87 6.77
CA GLY A 116 -17.89 9.04 6.94
C GLY A 116 -16.42 8.70 6.73
N PHE A 117 -15.60 9.66 6.40
CA PHE A 117 -14.15 9.52 6.30
C PHE A 117 -13.44 10.02 7.57
N LEU A 118 -12.29 9.44 7.87
CA LEU A 118 -11.35 9.93 8.87
C LEU A 118 -10.17 10.57 8.12
N SER A 119 -9.89 11.87 8.39
CA SER A 119 -8.78 12.59 7.80
C SER A 119 -7.76 12.98 8.86
N MET A 120 -6.50 12.67 8.63
CA MET A 120 -5.36 13.09 9.46
C MET A 120 -4.35 13.79 8.56
N SER A 121 -4.04 15.05 8.87
CA SER A 121 -3.05 15.83 8.13
C SER A 121 -2.24 16.71 9.07
N ALA A 122 -0.95 16.83 8.79
CA ALA A 122 -0.09 17.79 9.48
C ALA A 122 -0.31 19.21 8.94
N GLY A 123 0.12 20.22 9.71
CA GLY A 123 -0.05 21.62 9.36
C GLY A 123 0.86 22.08 8.22
N TYR A 124 0.37 23.04 7.47
CA TYR A 124 1.17 23.76 6.48
C TYR A 124 2.13 24.75 7.17
N GLY A 125 3.34 24.86 6.68
CA GLY A 125 4.31 25.88 7.07
C GLY A 125 4.91 26.54 5.82
N ALA A 126 5.20 27.85 5.89
CA ALA A 126 5.76 28.61 4.77
C ALA A 126 7.18 28.15 4.39
N GLU A 127 7.96 27.66 5.34
CA GLU A 127 9.31 27.10 5.12
C GLU A 127 9.28 25.58 5.06
N SER A 128 8.63 24.94 6.04
CA SER A 128 8.51 23.48 6.13
C SER A 128 7.18 23.06 6.74
N GLY A 129 6.56 22.03 6.20
CA GLY A 129 5.33 21.44 6.75
C GLY A 129 5.61 20.60 8.00
N GLY A 130 4.55 20.35 8.78
CA GLY A 130 4.60 19.41 9.89
C GLY A 130 4.67 17.94 9.41
N ALA A 131 5.04 17.03 10.31
CA ALA A 131 5.05 15.59 10.06
C ALA A 131 3.80 14.89 10.65
N VAL A 132 3.37 13.80 10.03
CA VAL A 132 2.48 12.80 10.64
C VAL A 132 3.32 11.56 10.97
N GLU A 133 3.35 11.16 12.24
CA GLU A 133 4.07 9.99 12.72
C GLU A 133 3.09 8.95 13.24
N VAL A 134 3.25 7.69 12.81
CA VAL A 134 2.46 6.53 13.29
C VAL A 134 3.43 5.44 13.69
N SER A 135 3.46 5.10 14.99
CA SER A 135 4.34 4.05 15.52
C SER A 135 3.60 3.09 16.45
N GLY A 136 4.02 1.83 16.45
CA GLY A 136 3.60 0.86 17.47
C GLY A 136 4.28 1.15 18.80
N GLY A 137 3.71 0.61 19.89
CA GLY A 137 4.30 0.71 21.22
C GLY A 137 5.58 -0.12 21.38
N ALA A 138 6.57 0.40 22.09
CA ALA A 138 7.78 -0.36 22.42
C ALA A 138 7.51 -1.40 23.51
N GLY A 139 8.12 -2.59 23.38
CA GLY A 139 8.18 -3.59 24.44
C GLY A 139 9.43 -3.41 25.30
N GLY A 140 9.30 -3.44 26.63
CA GLY A 140 10.45 -3.31 27.55
C GLY A 140 11.28 -4.60 27.63
N ALA A 141 10.62 -5.75 27.77
CA ALA A 141 11.26 -7.08 27.86
C ALA A 141 10.57 -8.11 26.95
N GLY A 142 9.58 -7.73 26.21
CA GLY A 142 8.84 -8.57 25.27
C GLY A 142 8.73 -7.90 23.90
N ASP A 143 7.81 -8.41 23.10
CA ASP A 143 7.58 -7.93 21.74
C ASP A 143 7.05 -6.50 21.70
N SER A 144 7.37 -5.76 20.65
CA SER A 144 6.77 -4.45 20.34
C SER A 144 5.41 -4.62 19.66
N GLY A 145 4.57 -3.58 19.77
CA GLY A 145 3.29 -3.52 19.08
C GLY A 145 3.45 -3.36 17.56
N GLY A 146 2.56 -3.98 16.80
CA GLY A 146 2.52 -3.83 15.34
C GLY A 146 1.74 -2.60 14.87
N VAL A 147 2.01 -2.14 13.65
CA VAL A 147 1.20 -1.18 12.90
C VAL A 147 0.56 -1.91 11.72
N VAL A 148 -0.77 -1.85 11.61
CA VAL A 148 -1.52 -2.49 10.52
C VAL A 148 -2.25 -1.43 9.71
N VAL A 149 -1.95 -1.35 8.40
CA VAL A 149 -2.62 -0.46 7.44
C VAL A 149 -3.21 -1.32 6.33
N ARG A 150 -4.53 -1.32 6.19
CA ARG A 150 -5.24 -2.12 5.18
C ARG A 150 -6.55 -1.47 4.77
N SER A 151 -7.01 -1.71 3.55
CA SER A 151 -8.41 -1.54 3.17
C SER A 151 -9.23 -2.74 3.66
N PRO A 152 -10.48 -2.55 4.11
CA PRO A 152 -11.37 -3.67 4.44
C PRO A 152 -11.80 -4.43 3.20
N ASP A 153 -12.36 -5.62 3.42
CA ASP A 153 -12.93 -6.44 2.37
C ASP A 153 -14.15 -5.75 1.73
N ALA A 154 -14.35 -5.94 0.43
CA ALA A 154 -15.58 -5.53 -0.24
C ALA A 154 -16.74 -6.41 0.26
N GLY A 155 -17.98 -5.88 0.14
CA GLY A 155 -19.18 -6.65 0.39
C GLY A 155 -19.43 -7.72 -0.70
N THR A 156 -20.64 -8.28 -0.73
CA THR A 156 -21.02 -9.36 -1.65
C THR A 156 -20.91 -9.00 -3.14
N SER A 157 -20.90 -7.72 -3.47
CA SER A 157 -20.63 -7.21 -4.82
C SER A 157 -19.86 -5.89 -4.73
N GLY A 158 -18.78 -5.76 -5.46
CA GLY A 158 -17.96 -4.55 -5.45
C GLY A 158 -16.47 -4.86 -5.42
N VAL A 159 -15.65 -3.82 -5.42
CA VAL A 159 -14.18 -3.88 -5.36
C VAL A 159 -13.73 -3.37 -4.00
N SER A 160 -12.72 -3.99 -3.41
CA SER A 160 -12.10 -3.48 -2.17
C SER A 160 -11.41 -2.14 -2.43
N GLY A 161 -11.26 -1.33 -1.36
CA GLY A 161 -10.58 -0.03 -1.46
C GLY A 161 -9.10 -0.17 -1.82
N ALA A 162 -8.55 0.82 -2.51
CA ALA A 162 -7.12 0.90 -2.80
C ALA A 162 -6.34 1.39 -1.57
N LEU A 163 -5.10 0.92 -1.43
CA LEU A 163 -4.08 1.50 -0.56
C LEU A 163 -3.03 2.19 -1.44
N SER A 164 -2.79 3.49 -1.21
CA SER A 164 -1.80 4.27 -1.95
C SER A 164 -0.75 4.84 -1.00
N LEU A 165 0.52 4.59 -1.30
CA LEU A 165 1.70 5.11 -0.61
C LEU A 165 2.56 5.85 -1.64
N ALA A 166 2.66 7.16 -1.53
CA ALA A 166 3.40 7.99 -2.48
C ALA A 166 4.05 9.19 -1.79
N SER A 167 5.20 9.60 -2.25
CA SER A 167 5.77 10.91 -1.93
C SER A 167 5.13 12.00 -2.80
N GLY A 168 5.14 13.24 -2.31
CA GLY A 168 4.65 14.39 -3.07
C GLY A 168 5.54 14.75 -4.25
N ALA A 169 4.96 15.43 -5.24
CA ALA A 169 5.71 16.00 -6.36
C ALA A 169 6.53 17.22 -5.92
N SER A 170 7.66 17.47 -6.59
CA SER A 170 8.48 18.66 -6.43
C SER A 170 8.57 19.40 -7.77
N THR A 171 8.46 20.74 -7.71
CA THR A 171 8.54 21.59 -8.91
C THR A 171 9.95 22.14 -9.15
N ALA A 172 10.82 22.16 -8.14
CA ALA A 172 12.14 22.81 -8.23
C ALA A 172 13.25 22.01 -7.53
N GLY A 173 13.09 20.71 -7.36
CA GLY A 173 14.10 19.86 -6.70
C GLY A 173 13.72 18.39 -6.81
N ARG A 174 14.37 17.54 -6.02
CA ARG A 174 14.04 16.12 -5.97
C ARG A 174 12.75 15.91 -5.15
N SER A 175 11.89 15.00 -5.58
CA SER A 175 10.78 14.50 -4.75
C SER A 175 11.31 13.72 -3.54
N GLY A 176 10.46 13.56 -2.52
CA GLY A 176 10.78 12.73 -1.37
C GLY A 176 10.96 11.25 -1.76
N SER A 177 11.63 10.48 -0.91
CA SER A 177 11.78 9.02 -1.06
C SER A 177 10.65 8.28 -0.37
N VAL A 178 10.31 7.10 -0.89
CA VAL A 178 9.54 6.07 -0.18
C VAL A 178 10.49 4.93 0.17
N GLN A 179 10.58 4.56 1.45
CA GLN A 179 11.45 3.50 1.92
C GLN A 179 10.63 2.39 2.61
N VAL A 180 10.88 1.15 2.21
CA VAL A 180 10.32 -0.05 2.86
C VAL A 180 11.51 -0.93 3.28
N SER A 181 11.70 -1.12 4.58
CA SER A 181 12.82 -1.89 5.12
C SER A 181 12.44 -2.58 6.43
N THR A 182 13.12 -3.65 6.76
CA THR A 182 13.08 -4.27 8.08
C THR A 182 14.22 -3.74 8.95
N GLY A 183 14.07 -3.77 10.26
CA GLY A 183 15.11 -3.40 11.21
C GLY A 183 16.24 -4.44 11.28
N ALA A 184 17.39 -4.02 11.75
CA ALA A 184 18.50 -4.93 12.05
C ALA A 184 18.18 -5.77 13.30
N ALA A 185 18.58 -7.03 13.28
CA ALA A 185 18.50 -7.93 14.44
C ALA A 185 19.91 -8.16 15.02
N SER A 186 20.00 -8.10 16.36
CA SER A 186 21.21 -8.46 17.10
C SER A 186 20.97 -9.80 17.79
N GLY A 187 21.71 -10.83 17.42
CA GLY A 187 21.55 -12.20 17.95
C GLY A 187 20.47 -13.06 17.27
N GLY A 188 19.94 -12.61 16.14
CA GLY A 188 18.94 -13.36 15.35
C GLY A 188 18.94 -12.96 13.89
N GLY A 189 18.07 -13.55 13.09
CA GLY A 189 17.84 -13.18 11.69
C GLY A 189 17.05 -11.89 11.55
N GLY A 190 17.29 -11.11 10.48
CA GLY A 190 16.43 -9.99 10.10
C GLY A 190 15.04 -10.46 9.67
N GLY A 191 14.06 -9.55 9.74
CA GLY A 191 12.70 -9.83 9.27
C GLY A 191 12.60 -9.85 7.75
N ASP A 192 11.50 -10.38 7.23
CA ASP A 192 11.22 -10.47 5.79
C ASP A 192 10.41 -9.27 5.26
N VAL A 193 10.64 -8.89 4.01
CA VAL A 193 9.74 -8.05 3.22
C VAL A 193 9.08 -8.92 2.15
N SER A 194 7.75 -9.01 2.16
CA SER A 194 6.99 -9.81 1.19
C SER A 194 6.04 -8.94 0.38
N VAL A 195 6.19 -8.94 -0.95
CA VAL A 195 5.30 -8.27 -1.90
C VAL A 195 4.58 -9.34 -2.73
N ARG A 196 3.27 -9.43 -2.63
CA ARG A 196 2.46 -10.47 -3.28
C ARG A 196 1.16 -9.89 -3.82
N VAL A 197 0.74 -10.40 -4.95
CA VAL A 197 -0.61 -10.18 -5.49
C VAL A 197 -1.49 -11.36 -5.08
N GLY A 198 -2.71 -11.07 -4.65
CA GLY A 198 -3.69 -12.10 -4.29
C GLY A 198 -4.11 -12.94 -5.50
N ALA A 199 -4.50 -14.18 -5.26
CA ALA A 199 -5.07 -15.03 -6.29
C ALA A 199 -6.49 -14.58 -6.67
N GLY A 200 -6.83 -14.73 -7.94
CA GLY A 200 -8.20 -14.63 -8.45
C GLY A 200 -8.68 -15.99 -8.96
N ASP A 201 -10.00 -16.21 -8.97
CA ASP A 201 -10.64 -17.42 -9.49
C ASP A 201 -11.15 -17.23 -10.92
N THR A 202 -11.34 -16.00 -11.36
CA THR A 202 -11.83 -15.63 -12.70
C THR A 202 -11.05 -14.45 -13.27
N GLY A 203 -10.78 -14.46 -14.57
CA GLY A 203 -10.02 -13.43 -15.27
C GLY A 203 -8.50 -13.58 -15.15
N ALA A 204 -7.77 -12.61 -15.65
CA ALA A 204 -6.32 -12.57 -15.57
C ALA A 204 -5.84 -12.22 -14.15
N GLY A 205 -4.75 -12.81 -13.70
CA GLY A 205 -4.12 -12.46 -12.43
C GLY A 205 -3.62 -11.01 -12.42
N GLY A 206 -3.55 -10.41 -11.23
CA GLY A 206 -2.96 -9.08 -11.05
C GLY A 206 -1.44 -9.09 -11.27
N ALA A 207 -0.86 -7.95 -11.61
CA ALA A 207 0.56 -7.79 -11.87
C ALA A 207 1.29 -7.08 -10.72
N VAL A 208 2.58 -7.41 -10.52
CA VAL A 208 3.56 -6.59 -9.80
C VAL A 208 4.42 -5.89 -10.83
N THR A 209 4.45 -4.56 -10.83
CA THR A 209 5.27 -3.77 -11.74
C THR A 209 6.30 -2.96 -10.96
N VAL A 210 7.57 -3.10 -11.34
CA VAL A 210 8.69 -2.33 -10.76
C VAL A 210 9.40 -1.62 -11.89
N SER A 211 9.45 -0.28 -11.85
CA SER A 211 10.12 0.52 -12.88
C SER A 211 10.89 1.68 -12.24
N ALA A 212 12.04 2.00 -12.80
CA ALA A 212 12.80 3.18 -12.42
C ALA A 212 12.31 4.43 -13.18
N GLY A 213 12.62 5.61 -12.65
CA GLY A 213 12.23 6.88 -13.25
C GLY A 213 12.98 7.18 -14.54
N ALA A 214 12.29 7.81 -15.50
CA ALA A 214 12.87 8.29 -16.75
C ALA A 214 13.04 9.82 -16.71
N PRO A 215 14.24 10.38 -16.96
CA PRO A 215 14.42 11.81 -17.14
C PRO A 215 13.87 12.25 -18.50
N SER A 216 13.38 13.48 -18.58
CA SER A 216 12.98 14.12 -19.85
C SER A 216 14.06 15.04 -20.41
N ALA A 217 15.10 15.36 -19.63
CA ALA A 217 16.20 16.23 -20.07
C ALA A 217 17.17 15.47 -20.98
N ALA A 218 17.75 16.17 -21.93
CA ALA A 218 18.75 15.60 -22.84
C ALA A 218 20.04 15.22 -22.06
N CYS A 219 20.64 14.10 -22.44
CA CYS A 219 21.91 13.57 -21.88
C CYS A 219 21.84 13.11 -20.40
N GLU A 220 20.66 12.99 -19.81
CA GLU A 220 20.51 12.44 -18.47
C GLU A 220 20.23 10.93 -18.51
N ALA A 221 20.80 10.18 -17.57
CA ALA A 221 20.59 8.74 -17.47
C ALA A 221 19.32 8.40 -16.70
N GLY A 222 18.60 7.38 -17.16
CA GLY A 222 17.44 6.82 -16.43
C GLY A 222 17.85 6.22 -15.09
N GLY A 223 16.89 6.09 -14.18
CA GLY A 223 17.09 5.46 -12.89
C GLY A 223 17.41 3.96 -13.02
N LEU A 224 18.09 3.41 -12.02
CA LEU A 224 18.46 1.99 -11.94
C LEU A 224 17.43 1.20 -11.13
N VAL A 225 17.04 0.01 -11.61
CA VAL A 225 16.45 -1.05 -10.79
C VAL A 225 17.56 -2.05 -10.45
N SER A 226 17.87 -2.22 -9.16
CA SER A 226 18.90 -3.16 -8.71
C SER A 226 18.28 -4.22 -7.80
N VAL A 227 18.51 -5.48 -8.11
CA VAL A 227 18.08 -6.64 -7.30
C VAL A 227 19.32 -7.48 -6.99
N SER A 228 19.61 -7.68 -5.71
CA SER A 228 20.79 -8.44 -5.28
C SER A 228 20.45 -9.36 -4.10
N GLY A 229 21.06 -10.53 -4.05
CA GLY A 229 21.05 -11.38 -2.87
C GLY A 229 21.91 -10.80 -1.75
N GLY A 230 21.59 -11.13 -0.51
CA GLY A 230 22.36 -10.70 0.65
C GLY A 230 23.78 -11.30 0.66
N ALA A 231 24.76 -10.55 1.15
CA ALA A 231 26.11 -11.06 1.30
C ALA A 231 26.24 -11.94 2.56
N GLY A 232 26.92 -13.07 2.45
CA GLY A 232 27.37 -13.87 3.60
C GLY A 232 28.73 -13.35 4.06
N ALA A 233 28.76 -12.63 5.18
CA ALA A 233 29.95 -11.93 5.68
C ALA A 233 30.77 -12.72 6.73
N SER A 234 30.43 -13.99 7.00
CA SER A 234 31.16 -14.80 7.99
C SER A 234 32.52 -15.25 7.45
N SER A 235 33.58 -15.03 8.20
CA SER A 235 34.92 -15.57 7.91
C SER A 235 35.02 -17.09 7.99
N GLU A 236 34.01 -17.76 8.58
CA GLU A 236 33.96 -19.21 8.80
C GLU A 236 33.02 -19.94 7.80
N GLY A 237 32.77 -19.36 6.62
CA GLY A 237 32.03 -20.05 5.56
C GLY A 237 30.60 -19.55 5.33
N GLY A 238 30.35 -18.25 5.50
CA GLY A 238 29.08 -17.60 5.14
C GLY A 238 28.78 -17.75 3.64
N ARG A 239 27.53 -18.11 3.30
CA ARG A 239 27.06 -18.16 1.90
C ARG A 239 26.20 -16.95 1.58
N GLY A 240 26.37 -16.37 0.40
CA GLY A 240 25.48 -15.33 -0.12
C GLY A 240 24.09 -15.88 -0.44
N GLY A 241 23.09 -15.00 -0.34
CA GLY A 241 21.73 -15.30 -0.73
C GLY A 241 21.56 -15.40 -2.25
N VAL A 242 20.62 -16.20 -2.70
CA VAL A 242 20.31 -16.42 -4.12
C VAL A 242 19.21 -15.47 -4.58
N VAL A 243 19.33 -14.90 -5.79
CA VAL A 243 18.23 -14.27 -6.51
C VAL A 243 17.65 -15.30 -7.48
N THR A 244 16.37 -15.64 -7.32
CA THR A 244 15.66 -16.56 -8.22
C THR A 244 14.57 -15.82 -8.96
N VAL A 245 14.60 -15.88 -10.29
CA VAL A 245 13.55 -15.35 -11.17
C VAL A 245 12.99 -16.53 -11.96
N SER A 246 11.69 -16.78 -11.85
CA SER A 246 11.04 -17.90 -12.55
C SER A 246 9.71 -17.48 -13.15
N GLY A 247 9.38 -18.00 -14.31
CA GLY A 247 8.04 -17.87 -14.90
C GLY A 247 7.01 -18.71 -14.14
N GLY A 248 5.72 -18.31 -14.24
CA GLY A 248 4.62 -19.07 -13.66
C GLY A 248 4.41 -20.41 -14.36
N SER A 249 3.96 -21.42 -13.61
CA SER A 249 3.57 -22.73 -14.16
C SER A 249 2.07 -22.80 -14.40
N ALA A 250 1.66 -23.40 -15.51
CA ALA A 250 0.26 -23.77 -15.74
C ALA A 250 0.01 -25.17 -15.13
N LEU A 251 -1.00 -25.26 -14.27
CA LEU A 251 -1.47 -26.52 -13.70
C LEU A 251 -2.72 -26.95 -14.47
N GLY A 252 -2.58 -27.84 -15.44
CA GLY A 252 -3.72 -28.46 -16.14
C GLY A 252 -3.39 -28.87 -17.56
N GLU A 253 -3.78 -30.08 -17.92
CA GLU A 253 -3.58 -30.68 -19.25
C GLU A 253 -4.43 -30.04 -20.38
N SER A 254 -5.30 -29.07 -20.05
CA SER A 254 -6.34 -28.57 -20.97
C SER A 254 -6.16 -27.11 -21.45
N GLY A 255 -5.07 -26.43 -21.15
CA GLY A 255 -4.95 -24.98 -21.34
C GLY A 255 -3.90 -24.45 -22.30
N CYS A 256 -2.87 -25.19 -22.61
CA CYS A 256 -1.85 -24.79 -23.60
C CYS A 256 -2.13 -25.43 -24.97
N VAL A 257 -2.92 -24.78 -25.78
CA VAL A 257 -2.86 -25.06 -27.22
C VAL A 257 -1.57 -24.40 -27.71
N LEU A 258 -0.50 -25.21 -27.78
CA LEU A 258 0.76 -24.77 -28.38
C LEU A 258 0.55 -24.57 -29.88
N THR A 259 0.43 -23.33 -30.29
CA THR A 259 0.29 -23.00 -31.71
C THR A 259 1.64 -22.67 -32.36
N GLU A 260 2.66 -22.33 -31.55
CA GLU A 260 3.91 -21.79 -32.08
C GLU A 260 5.13 -22.14 -31.19
N TYR A 261 6.30 -22.24 -31.80
CA TYR A 261 7.61 -22.41 -31.17
C TYR A 261 8.55 -21.28 -31.59
N ASN A 262 9.35 -20.74 -30.69
CA ASN A 262 10.40 -19.79 -31.03
C ASN A 262 11.71 -20.54 -31.27
N CYS A 263 12.22 -20.44 -32.47
CA CYS A 263 13.45 -21.08 -32.92
C CYS A 263 14.44 -19.97 -33.31
N SER A 264 15.32 -19.60 -32.40
CA SER A 264 16.36 -18.56 -32.64
C SER A 264 15.77 -17.21 -33.11
N GLY A 265 14.67 -16.75 -32.52
CA GLY A 265 14.01 -15.50 -32.86
C GLY A 265 12.95 -15.60 -33.98
N VAL A 266 12.76 -16.77 -34.57
CA VAL A 266 11.72 -17.01 -35.58
C VAL A 266 10.62 -17.85 -34.98
N VAL A 267 9.37 -17.42 -35.17
CA VAL A 267 8.19 -18.15 -34.71
C VAL A 267 7.83 -19.26 -35.69
N VAL A 268 7.84 -20.50 -35.26
CA VAL A 268 7.51 -21.68 -36.05
C VAL A 268 6.21 -22.30 -35.54
N PRO A 269 5.21 -22.52 -36.40
CA PRO A 269 3.97 -23.19 -36.01
C PRO A 269 4.22 -24.58 -35.40
N SER A 270 3.43 -24.96 -34.38
CA SER A 270 3.57 -26.27 -33.72
C SER A 270 3.44 -27.43 -34.68
N SER A 271 2.61 -27.31 -35.72
CA SER A 271 2.45 -28.33 -36.75
C SER A 271 3.76 -28.60 -37.51
N VAL A 272 4.51 -27.53 -37.80
CA VAL A 272 5.82 -27.62 -38.49
C VAL A 272 6.87 -28.20 -37.52
N TYR A 273 6.93 -27.71 -36.30
CA TYR A 273 7.86 -28.22 -35.27
C TYR A 273 7.68 -29.72 -35.02
N GLU A 274 6.46 -30.17 -34.78
CA GLU A 274 6.14 -31.56 -34.53
C GLU A 274 6.37 -32.45 -35.77
N ALA A 275 6.14 -31.93 -36.96
CA ALA A 275 6.41 -32.62 -38.19
C ALA A 275 7.92 -32.83 -38.39
N VAL A 276 8.75 -31.82 -38.15
CA VAL A 276 10.22 -31.92 -38.23
C VAL A 276 10.77 -32.92 -37.22
N LYS A 277 10.28 -32.88 -35.96
CA LYS A 277 10.71 -33.77 -34.87
C LYS A 277 10.36 -35.27 -35.12
N ARG A 278 9.28 -35.54 -35.83
CA ARG A 278 8.92 -36.93 -36.25
C ARG A 278 9.80 -37.48 -37.35
N GLY A 279 10.57 -36.62 -37.98
CA GLY A 279 11.49 -36.99 -39.06
C GLY A 279 11.02 -36.54 -40.45
N CYS A 280 11.93 -35.95 -41.19
CA CYS A 280 11.72 -35.46 -42.52
C CYS A 280 12.54 -36.25 -43.51
N THR A 281 11.98 -36.49 -44.66
CA THR A 281 12.71 -36.98 -45.86
C THR A 281 12.99 -35.81 -46.77
N ARG A 282 14.20 -35.74 -47.30
CA ARG A 282 14.56 -34.74 -48.30
C ARG A 282 13.93 -35.14 -49.63
N ASP A 283 12.89 -34.49 -50.04
CA ASP A 283 12.27 -34.73 -51.36
C ASP A 283 12.73 -33.72 -52.38
N CYS A 284 13.50 -34.16 -53.38
CA CYS A 284 14.02 -33.30 -54.45
C CYS A 284 13.04 -33.17 -55.61
N SER A 285 11.85 -33.77 -55.57
CA SER A 285 10.97 -33.90 -56.73
C SER A 285 9.85 -32.86 -56.84
N PHE A 286 9.57 -32.07 -55.79
CA PHE A 286 8.35 -31.25 -55.76
C PHE A 286 8.52 -29.75 -56.07
N TYR A 287 9.73 -29.19 -56.05
CA TYR A 287 9.99 -27.81 -56.37
C TYR A 287 11.20 -27.68 -57.30
N GLY A 288 11.08 -26.84 -58.32
CA GLY A 288 12.14 -26.63 -59.31
C GLY A 288 13.49 -26.29 -58.67
N ALA A 289 14.56 -26.38 -59.42
CA ALA A 289 15.98 -26.52 -59.06
C ALA A 289 16.56 -25.57 -57.96
N ASP A 290 15.78 -24.69 -57.36
CA ASP A 290 16.28 -23.67 -56.42
C ASP A 290 15.63 -23.66 -55.02
N THR A 291 14.68 -24.53 -54.69
CA THR A 291 14.02 -24.59 -53.38
C THR A 291 14.32 -25.90 -52.64
N ARG A 292 15.19 -25.81 -51.65
CA ARG A 292 15.49 -26.90 -50.74
C ARG A 292 14.33 -27.06 -49.72
N ALA A 293 13.32 -27.87 -50.05
CA ALA A 293 12.23 -28.20 -49.13
C ALA A 293 12.40 -29.62 -48.54
N PHE A 294 11.87 -29.80 -47.35
CA PHE A 294 11.78 -31.09 -46.69
C PHE A 294 10.31 -31.53 -46.57
N MET A 295 10.04 -32.80 -46.78
CA MET A 295 8.73 -33.40 -46.50
C MET A 295 8.75 -34.07 -45.17
N CYS A 296 7.97 -33.53 -44.23
CA CYS A 296 7.85 -34.06 -42.87
C CYS A 296 6.46 -34.69 -42.70
N GLY A 297 6.38 -35.96 -43.07
CA GLY A 297 5.10 -36.63 -43.30
C GLY A 297 4.41 -36.07 -44.56
N VAL A 298 3.26 -35.47 -44.43
CA VAL A 298 2.51 -34.82 -45.53
C VAL A 298 2.70 -33.32 -45.59
N LEU A 299 3.53 -32.74 -44.72
CA LEU A 299 3.72 -31.28 -44.60
C LEU A 299 5.03 -30.84 -45.31
N PRO A 300 4.99 -29.96 -46.30
CA PRO A 300 6.19 -29.37 -46.85
C PRO A 300 6.77 -28.33 -45.88
N VAL A 301 8.06 -28.45 -45.59
CA VAL A 301 8.79 -27.56 -44.67
C VAL A 301 10.00 -26.98 -45.41
N SER A 302 10.23 -25.68 -45.30
CA SER A 302 11.40 -25.06 -45.90
C SER A 302 12.71 -25.53 -45.27
N ALA A 303 13.82 -25.43 -46.02
CA ALA A 303 15.13 -25.78 -45.48
C ALA A 303 15.52 -24.91 -44.28
N GLU A 304 15.05 -23.67 -44.26
CA GLU A 304 15.29 -22.70 -43.19
C GLU A 304 14.55 -23.10 -41.92
N GLU A 305 13.25 -23.37 -41.99
CA GLU A 305 12.43 -23.84 -40.89
C GLU A 305 12.94 -25.18 -40.33
N HIS A 306 13.32 -26.12 -41.19
CA HIS A 306 13.91 -27.39 -40.80
C HIS A 306 15.22 -27.18 -40.01
N ALA A 307 16.11 -26.33 -40.50
CA ALA A 307 17.38 -26.01 -39.86
C ALA A 307 17.17 -25.33 -38.50
N LEU A 308 16.22 -24.39 -38.39
CA LEU A 308 15.87 -23.71 -37.17
C LEU A 308 15.34 -24.70 -36.08
N VAL A 309 14.43 -25.60 -36.48
CA VAL A 309 13.89 -26.61 -35.56
C VAL A 309 14.97 -27.60 -35.09
N MET A 310 15.88 -28.00 -35.98
CA MET A 310 16.99 -28.90 -35.66
C MET A 310 18.07 -28.25 -34.79
N ALA A 311 18.26 -26.93 -34.90
CA ALA A 311 19.15 -26.15 -34.06
C ALA A 311 18.65 -26.00 -32.59
N GLY A 312 17.37 -26.24 -32.39
CA GLY A 312 16.71 -26.18 -31.08
C GLY A 312 15.77 -24.97 -30.95
N CYS A 313 14.59 -25.27 -30.47
CA CYS A 313 13.55 -24.28 -30.22
C CYS A 313 13.18 -24.25 -28.76
N THR A 314 12.85 -23.07 -28.24
CA THR A 314 12.23 -22.93 -26.94
C THR A 314 10.71 -22.91 -27.10
N GLN A 315 10.05 -23.65 -26.25
CA GLN A 315 8.60 -23.79 -26.24
C GLN A 315 7.98 -22.55 -25.59
N TYR A 316 7.16 -21.82 -26.32
CA TYR A 316 6.36 -20.73 -25.77
C TYR A 316 5.01 -21.27 -25.34
N CYS A 317 4.84 -21.48 -24.03
CA CYS A 317 3.51 -21.51 -23.42
C CYS A 317 3.13 -20.06 -23.08
N LEU A 318 1.91 -19.62 -23.36
CA LEU A 318 1.34 -18.35 -22.88
C LEU A 318 1.14 -18.34 -21.34
N GLY A 319 2.07 -18.86 -20.59
CA GLY A 319 2.12 -18.83 -19.15
C GLY A 319 3.51 -18.40 -18.70
N GLY A 320 3.64 -17.13 -18.30
CA GLY A 320 4.77 -16.65 -17.53
C GLY A 320 6.14 -16.69 -18.19
N ALA A 321 6.28 -16.11 -19.38
CA ALA A 321 7.61 -15.83 -19.92
C ALA A 321 8.35 -14.82 -19.04
N VAL A 322 9.59 -15.13 -18.66
CA VAL A 322 10.51 -14.16 -18.07
C VAL A 322 11.24 -13.49 -19.22
N GLU A 323 10.85 -12.26 -19.53
CA GLU A 323 11.51 -11.46 -20.56
C GLU A 323 12.45 -10.47 -19.84
N MET A 324 13.76 -10.66 -20.00
CA MET A 324 14.79 -9.71 -19.58
C MET A 324 15.19 -8.85 -20.78
N LEU A 325 14.57 -7.67 -20.90
CA LEU A 325 14.91 -6.70 -21.93
C LEU A 325 15.94 -5.70 -21.37
N GLY A 326 17.07 -5.56 -22.04
CA GLY A 326 17.98 -4.44 -21.83
C GLY A 326 17.32 -3.11 -22.27
N GLY A 327 17.57 -2.02 -21.56
CA GLY A 327 17.04 -0.69 -21.91
C GLY A 327 17.44 -0.28 -23.32
N SER A 328 16.47 0.13 -24.15
CA SER A 328 16.73 0.69 -25.47
C SER A 328 17.10 2.17 -25.38
N SER A 329 18.23 2.58 -25.95
CA SER A 329 18.55 4.00 -26.18
C SER A 329 18.09 4.42 -27.58
N ALA A 330 17.49 5.61 -27.67
CA ALA A 330 17.03 6.16 -28.98
C ALA A 330 18.18 6.47 -29.98
N SER A 331 19.43 6.27 -29.59
CA SER A 331 20.64 6.53 -30.38
C SER A 331 21.50 5.27 -30.64
N GLY A 332 20.95 4.10 -30.63
CA GLY A 332 21.54 2.91 -31.28
C GLY A 332 22.58 2.10 -30.47
N VAL A 333 22.75 2.33 -29.18
CA VAL A 333 23.52 1.43 -28.32
C VAL A 333 22.62 0.96 -27.17
N GLY A 334 21.99 -0.18 -27.37
CA GLY A 334 21.22 -0.86 -26.34
C GLY A 334 22.17 -1.48 -25.29
N GLY A 335 21.86 -1.32 -24.01
CA GLY A 335 22.59 -2.00 -22.95
C GLY A 335 22.38 -3.52 -23.03
N ALA A 336 23.42 -4.29 -22.88
CA ALA A 336 23.42 -5.74 -22.78
C ALA A 336 22.91 -6.18 -21.39
#